data_2fe527593104462d5a29efead8023b5e
#
_entry.id   2fe527593104462d5a29efead8023b5e
#
_cell.length_a   1.000
_cell.length_b   1.000
_cell.length_c   1.000
_cell.angle_alpha   90.00
_cell.angle_beta   90.00
_cell.angle_gamma   90.00
#
_symmetry.space_group_name_H-M   'P 1'
#
loop_
_entity.id
_entity.type
_entity.pdbx_description
1 polymer ?
#
loop_
_entity_poly.entity_id
_entity_poly.type
_entity_poly.pdbx_seq_one_letter_code
_entity_poly.pdbx_strand_id
1 'polypeptide(L)'
;LCKFVLLPYLQSFIEAYPHIKILISCLSSNQTLALLDSGKIDIGLVAHPGSLRTLDFYSLGTIQDIFVSSPAYLANLDLRPEEMHNGRQLFEKGTLMLLDKHNMTRQYIDDYLTTNHLQTHHTIETTSMELLIEFAKIGLGVGCVIKEFVQEELKKGQLIEIPLDIPIHRREIGFTYIKKRRQEKAVQHFIDF
;
A
#
# COMPACT_ATOMS: atom_id res chain seq x y z
N LEU A 1 5.85 0.29 0.29
CA LEU A 1 6.37 1.66 0.11
C LEU A 1 7.90 1.69 -0.06
N CYS A 2 8.69 0.89 0.71
CA CYS A 2 10.16 0.96 0.67
C CYS A 2 10.73 0.79 -0.75
N LYS A 3 10.32 -0.26 -1.48
CA LYS A 3 10.84 -0.55 -2.81
C LYS A 3 10.48 0.50 -3.86
N PHE A 4 9.26 1.00 -3.84
CA PHE A 4 8.71 1.80 -4.93
C PHE A 4 8.80 3.31 -4.68
N VAL A 5 8.91 3.73 -3.42
CA VAL A 5 8.95 5.15 -3.03
C VAL A 5 10.29 5.50 -2.40
N LEU A 6 10.69 4.77 -1.35
CA LEU A 6 11.89 5.12 -0.59
C LEU A 6 13.18 4.86 -1.38
N LEU A 7 13.28 3.74 -2.09
CA LEU A 7 14.52 3.34 -2.76
C LEU A 7 14.97 4.34 -3.84
N PRO A 8 14.10 4.82 -4.75
CA PRO A 8 14.48 5.86 -5.71
C PRO A 8 14.92 7.17 -5.04
N TYR A 9 14.22 7.56 -3.96
CA TYR A 9 14.57 8.75 -3.18
C TYR A 9 15.93 8.61 -2.51
N LEU A 10 16.22 7.47 -1.89
CA LEU A 10 17.49 7.19 -1.22
C LEU A 10 18.68 7.20 -2.18
N GLN A 11 18.53 6.69 -3.39
CA GLN A 11 19.62 6.68 -4.36
C GLN A 11 20.20 8.07 -4.55
N SER A 12 19.35 9.05 -4.87
CA SER A 12 19.77 10.43 -5.08
C SER A 12 20.27 11.09 -3.78
N PHE A 13 19.61 10.78 -2.65
CA PHE A 13 19.98 11.34 -1.35
C PHE A 13 21.40 10.89 -0.91
N ILE A 14 21.74 9.62 -1.07
CA ILE A 14 23.07 9.08 -0.69
C ILE A 14 24.17 9.72 -1.52
N GLU A 15 23.92 9.96 -2.81
CA GLU A 15 24.87 10.66 -3.68
C GLU A 15 25.12 12.10 -3.21
N ALA A 16 24.07 12.80 -2.77
CA ALA A 16 24.17 14.19 -2.28
C ALA A 16 24.77 14.30 -0.87
N TYR A 17 24.50 13.31 -0.01
CA TYR A 17 24.88 13.33 1.41
C TYR A 17 25.60 12.05 1.87
N PRO A 18 26.77 11.69 1.31
CA PRO A 18 27.44 10.42 1.56
C PRO A 18 27.90 10.22 3.01
N HIS A 19 27.95 11.27 3.80
CA HIS A 19 28.36 11.22 5.21
C HIS A 19 27.21 10.95 6.19
N ILE A 20 25.98 11.01 5.73
CA ILE A 20 24.80 10.70 6.57
C ILE A 20 24.63 9.19 6.67
N LYS A 21 24.69 8.67 7.89
CA LYS A 21 24.40 7.25 8.14
C LYS A 21 22.88 7.02 8.14
N ILE A 22 22.44 6.07 7.34
CA ILE A 22 21.04 5.69 7.21
C ILE A 22 20.85 4.28 7.77
N LEU A 23 19.89 4.13 8.67
CA LEU A 23 19.41 2.85 9.17
C LEU A 23 17.96 2.66 8.72
N ILE A 24 17.68 1.57 8.02
CA ILE A 24 16.34 1.33 7.46
C ILE A 24 15.71 0.12 8.16
N SER A 25 14.45 0.30 8.59
CA SER A 25 13.60 -0.75 9.12
C SER A 25 12.30 -0.80 8.30
N CYS A 26 11.97 -1.96 7.77
CA CYS A 26 10.72 -2.17 7.02
C CYS A 26 9.65 -2.74 7.95
N LEU A 27 8.71 -1.90 8.34
CA LEU A 27 7.68 -2.21 9.33
C LEU A 27 6.29 -1.80 8.81
N SER A 28 5.23 -2.24 9.47
CA SER A 28 3.90 -1.71 9.23
C SER A 28 3.80 -0.24 9.63
N SER A 29 2.84 0.50 9.07
CA SER A 29 2.65 1.93 9.42
C SER A 29 2.39 2.13 10.92
N ASN A 30 1.60 1.25 11.55
CA ASN A 30 1.34 1.32 13.00
C ASN A 30 2.62 1.15 13.83
N GLN A 31 3.46 0.18 13.47
CA GLN A 31 4.76 -0.03 14.12
C GLN A 31 5.70 1.15 13.89
N THR A 32 5.73 1.70 12.69
CA THR A 32 6.53 2.88 12.33
C THR A 32 6.12 4.09 13.18
N LEU A 33 4.82 4.37 13.29
CA LEU A 33 4.32 5.47 14.13
C LEU A 33 4.65 5.28 15.61
N ALA A 34 4.53 4.06 16.14
CA ALA A 34 4.91 3.76 17.53
C ALA A 34 6.42 3.96 17.78
N LEU A 35 7.27 3.64 16.82
CA LEU A 35 8.72 3.89 16.94
C LEU A 35 9.06 5.39 16.84
N LEU A 36 8.34 6.15 16.01
CA LEU A 36 8.46 7.61 15.97
C LEU A 36 8.07 8.23 17.31
N ASP A 37 6.90 7.88 17.85
CA ASP A 37 6.42 8.43 19.13
C ASP A 37 7.37 8.12 20.29
N SER A 38 8.03 6.96 20.25
CA SER A 38 9.05 6.58 21.25
C SER A 38 10.45 7.15 20.94
N GLY A 39 10.62 7.89 19.85
CA GLY A 39 11.90 8.49 19.44
C GLY A 39 12.98 7.49 19.02
N LYS A 40 12.59 6.26 18.67
CA LYS A 40 13.51 5.20 18.23
C LYS A 40 13.89 5.29 16.76
N ILE A 41 13.12 5.99 15.97
CA ILE A 41 13.42 6.34 14.58
C ILE A 41 13.18 7.84 14.37
N ASP A 42 13.81 8.40 13.36
CA ASP A 42 13.79 9.85 13.08
C ASP A 42 12.70 10.20 12.07
N ILE A 43 12.51 9.35 11.06
CA ILE A 43 11.58 9.56 9.94
C ILE A 43 10.85 8.25 9.64
N GLY A 44 9.55 8.33 9.40
CA GLY A 44 8.73 7.22 8.92
C GLY A 44 8.14 7.51 7.56
N LEU A 45 8.10 6.53 6.66
CA LEU A 45 7.37 6.59 5.41
C LEU A 45 6.04 5.83 5.57
N VAL A 46 4.94 6.56 5.62
CA VAL A 46 3.60 6.01 5.91
C VAL A 46 2.53 6.68 5.03
N ALA A 47 1.34 6.07 4.98
CA ALA A 47 0.16 6.78 4.55
C ALA A 47 -0.21 7.84 5.61
N HIS A 48 -0.82 8.96 5.17
CA HIS A 48 -1.16 10.07 6.06
C HIS A 48 -1.94 9.56 7.29
N PRO A 49 -1.38 9.66 8.49
CA PRO A 49 -2.08 9.25 9.70
C PRO A 49 -3.13 10.31 10.04
N GLY A 50 -4.38 9.99 10.10
CA GLY A 50 -5.48 10.94 10.28
C GLY A 50 -5.33 11.96 11.42
N SER A 51 -4.37 11.77 12.34
CA SER A 51 -4.04 12.72 13.42
C SER A 51 -2.53 12.88 13.55
N LEU A 52 -2.07 14.13 13.53
CA LEU A 52 -0.65 14.54 13.60
C LEU A 52 -0.34 15.31 14.89
N ARG A 53 -0.71 14.81 16.06
CA ARG A 53 -0.55 15.55 17.34
C ARG A 53 0.85 16.13 17.54
N THR A 54 1.86 15.28 17.66
CA THR A 54 3.28 15.61 17.88
C THR A 54 4.11 15.47 16.62
N LEU A 55 3.54 14.87 15.58
CA LEU A 55 4.18 14.58 14.33
C LEU A 55 3.90 15.68 13.31
N ASP A 56 4.76 15.78 12.32
CA ASP A 56 4.57 16.54 11.10
C ASP A 56 4.58 15.58 9.90
N PHE A 57 4.11 16.03 8.76
CA PHE A 57 3.96 15.18 7.58
C PHE A 57 4.39 15.97 6.33
N TYR A 58 5.32 15.39 5.58
CA TYR A 58 5.74 15.89 4.28
C TYR A 58 5.21 14.97 3.19
N SER A 59 4.27 15.47 2.39
CA SER A 59 3.61 14.71 1.34
C SER A 59 4.56 14.39 0.19
N LEU A 60 4.56 13.14 -0.23
CA LEU A 60 5.25 12.67 -1.44
C LEU A 60 4.28 12.39 -2.60
N GLY A 61 2.98 12.57 -2.37
CA GLY A 61 1.94 12.34 -3.35
C GLY A 61 0.87 11.37 -2.87
N THR A 62 0.12 10.80 -3.81
CA THR A 62 -1.01 9.92 -3.49
C THR A 62 -0.84 8.55 -4.11
N ILE A 63 -1.38 7.53 -3.45
CA ILE A 63 -1.49 6.16 -3.94
C ILE A 63 -2.96 5.76 -4.09
N GLN A 64 -3.22 4.79 -4.97
CA GLN A 64 -4.53 4.21 -5.20
C GLN A 64 -4.51 2.73 -4.87
N ASP A 65 -5.35 2.29 -3.95
CA ASP A 65 -5.59 0.87 -3.76
C ASP A 65 -6.57 0.39 -4.83
N ILE A 66 -6.28 -0.77 -5.44
CA ILE A 66 -7.11 -1.43 -6.45
C ILE A 66 -7.15 -2.92 -6.18
N PHE A 67 -8.16 -3.59 -6.72
CA PHE A 67 -8.19 -5.04 -6.77
C PHE A 67 -7.71 -5.52 -8.14
N VAL A 68 -6.86 -6.53 -8.14
CA VAL A 68 -6.30 -7.12 -9.36
C VAL A 68 -6.33 -8.63 -9.32
N SER A 69 -6.38 -9.25 -10.49
CA SER A 69 -6.22 -10.69 -10.62
C SER A 69 -5.57 -11.05 -11.95
N SER A 70 -5.04 -12.27 -12.08
CA SER A 70 -4.56 -12.75 -13.37
C SER A 70 -5.73 -13.11 -14.29
N PRO A 71 -5.57 -12.98 -15.64
CA PRO A 71 -6.57 -13.44 -16.60
C PRO A 71 -6.96 -14.91 -16.42
N ALA A 72 -5.97 -15.77 -16.11
CA ALA A 72 -6.19 -17.20 -15.90
C ALA A 72 -7.09 -17.49 -14.70
N TYR A 73 -6.91 -16.75 -13.59
CA TYR A 73 -7.79 -16.91 -12.43
C TYR A 73 -9.23 -16.51 -12.75
N LEU A 74 -9.41 -15.36 -13.42
CA LEU A 74 -10.74 -14.88 -13.79
C LEU A 74 -11.45 -15.84 -14.76
N ALA A 75 -10.72 -16.42 -15.71
CA ALA A 75 -11.27 -17.41 -16.65
C ALA A 75 -11.69 -18.73 -15.97
N ASN A 76 -11.07 -19.08 -14.84
CA ASN A 76 -11.38 -20.29 -14.07
C ASN A 76 -12.50 -20.09 -13.03
N LEU A 77 -12.88 -18.83 -12.75
CA LEU A 77 -14.07 -18.56 -11.96
C LEU A 77 -15.31 -18.82 -12.81
N ASP A 78 -16.25 -19.59 -12.29
CA ASP A 78 -17.54 -19.86 -12.94
C ASP A 78 -18.43 -18.60 -12.88
N LEU A 79 -18.01 -17.57 -13.60
CA LEU A 79 -18.68 -16.28 -13.73
C LEU A 79 -19.26 -16.14 -15.13
N ARG A 80 -20.52 -15.73 -15.22
CA ARG A 80 -21.12 -15.35 -16.50
C ARG A 80 -20.48 -14.05 -17.02
N PRO A 81 -20.48 -13.79 -18.33
CA PRO A 81 -19.86 -12.59 -18.90
C PRO A 81 -20.33 -11.28 -18.25
N GLU A 82 -21.62 -11.16 -17.90
CA GLU A 82 -22.17 -10.01 -17.20
C GLU A 82 -21.69 -9.88 -15.75
N GLU A 83 -21.31 -10.99 -15.12
CA GLU A 83 -20.81 -11.02 -13.74
C GLU A 83 -19.33 -10.63 -13.65
N MET A 84 -18.57 -10.79 -14.73
CA MET A 84 -17.14 -10.42 -14.79
C MET A 84 -16.90 -8.92 -14.63
N HIS A 85 -17.91 -8.09 -14.96
CA HIS A 85 -17.87 -6.64 -14.79
C HIS A 85 -18.46 -6.17 -13.48
N ASN A 86 -18.93 -7.10 -12.63
CA ASN A 86 -19.50 -6.81 -11.33
C ASN A 86 -18.56 -7.28 -10.22
N GLY A 87 -17.79 -6.35 -9.68
CA GLY A 87 -16.84 -6.63 -8.59
C GLY A 87 -17.47 -7.35 -7.39
N ARG A 88 -18.74 -7.11 -7.08
CA ARG A 88 -19.46 -7.75 -5.97
C ARG A 88 -19.49 -9.27 -6.12
N GLN A 89 -19.93 -9.77 -7.28
CA GLN A 89 -20.03 -11.23 -7.51
C GLN A 89 -18.64 -11.90 -7.55
N LEU A 90 -17.65 -11.16 -8.04
CA LEU A 90 -16.27 -11.63 -8.05
C LEU A 90 -15.72 -11.80 -6.63
N PHE A 91 -16.06 -10.90 -5.72
CA PHE A 91 -15.67 -11.02 -4.30
C PHE A 91 -16.43 -12.12 -3.57
N GLU A 92 -17.70 -12.36 -3.89
CA GLU A 92 -18.50 -13.44 -3.31
C GLU A 92 -18.00 -14.83 -3.74
N LYS A 93 -17.63 -15.01 -5.00
CA LYS A 93 -17.20 -16.29 -5.56
C LYS A 93 -15.69 -16.54 -5.48
N GLY A 94 -14.90 -15.47 -5.47
CA GLY A 94 -13.45 -15.54 -5.52
C GLY A 94 -12.78 -15.60 -4.16
N THR A 95 -11.49 -15.93 -4.17
CA THR A 95 -10.61 -15.79 -3.01
C THR A 95 -10.01 -14.40 -2.97
N LEU A 96 -10.29 -13.63 -1.94
CA LEU A 96 -9.74 -12.31 -1.74
C LEU A 96 -8.41 -12.38 -0.97
N MET A 97 -7.37 -11.75 -1.50
CA MET A 97 -6.05 -11.71 -0.88
C MET A 97 -5.78 -10.30 -0.36
N LEU A 98 -5.49 -10.18 0.93
CA LEU A 98 -5.33 -8.92 1.64
C LEU A 98 -4.07 -8.91 2.50
N LEU A 99 -3.65 -7.74 2.89
CA LEU A 99 -2.65 -7.60 3.96
C LEU A 99 -3.25 -8.04 5.30
N ASP A 100 -2.40 -8.33 6.28
CA ASP A 100 -2.82 -8.72 7.63
C ASP A 100 -3.63 -7.63 8.34
N LYS A 101 -4.45 -8.01 9.34
CA LYS A 101 -5.40 -7.11 10.04
C LYS A 101 -4.72 -5.97 10.82
N HIS A 102 -3.43 -6.08 11.14
CA HIS A 102 -2.70 -5.04 11.85
C HIS A 102 -2.14 -3.96 10.92
N ASN A 103 -2.30 -4.15 9.60
CA ASN A 103 -1.85 -3.19 8.59
C ASN A 103 -2.90 -2.09 8.40
N MET A 104 -2.48 -0.81 8.39
CA MET A 104 -3.39 0.32 8.16
C MET A 104 -4.08 0.26 6.79
N THR A 105 -3.38 -0.21 5.76
CA THR A 105 -3.99 -0.41 4.44
C THR A 105 -5.12 -1.42 4.51
N ARG A 106 -4.92 -2.54 5.25
CA ARG A 106 -5.98 -3.53 5.45
C ARG A 106 -7.19 -2.93 6.17
N GLN A 107 -6.99 -2.18 7.23
CA GLN A 107 -8.09 -1.53 7.96
C GLN A 107 -8.88 -0.60 7.03
N TYR A 108 -8.19 0.20 6.22
CA TYR A 108 -8.81 1.06 5.23
C TYR A 108 -9.65 0.29 4.20
N ILE A 109 -9.16 -0.86 3.75
CA ILE A 109 -9.88 -1.73 2.79
C ILE A 109 -11.06 -2.44 3.45
N ASP A 110 -10.93 -2.90 4.70
CA ASP A 110 -12.04 -3.49 5.45
C ASP A 110 -13.19 -2.49 5.63
N ASP A 111 -12.86 -1.23 5.93
CA ASP A 111 -13.85 -0.14 6.02
C ASP A 111 -14.53 0.10 4.65
N TYR A 112 -13.75 0.10 3.56
CA TYR A 112 -14.29 0.23 2.21
C TYR A 112 -15.23 -0.93 1.86
N LEU A 113 -14.83 -2.18 2.10
CA LEU A 113 -15.65 -3.37 1.82
C LEU A 113 -16.95 -3.33 2.63
N THR A 114 -16.86 -2.99 3.90
CA THR A 114 -18.02 -2.88 4.81
C THR A 114 -18.99 -1.80 4.36
N THR A 115 -18.48 -0.60 4.09
CA THR A 115 -19.30 0.56 3.68
C THR A 115 -20.04 0.31 2.37
N ASN A 116 -19.41 -0.42 1.44
CA ASN A 116 -19.99 -0.73 0.13
C ASN A 116 -20.73 -2.08 0.10
N HIS A 117 -20.91 -2.72 1.26
CA HIS A 117 -21.60 -4.02 1.39
C HIS A 117 -21.02 -5.11 0.47
N LEU A 118 -19.69 -5.13 0.32
CA LEU A 118 -18.97 -6.15 -0.44
C LEU A 118 -18.64 -7.33 0.47
N GLN A 119 -19.27 -8.47 0.23
CA GLN A 119 -19.06 -9.68 1.02
C GLN A 119 -17.95 -10.54 0.40
N THR A 120 -17.16 -11.15 1.25
CA THR A 120 -16.09 -12.08 0.85
C THR A 120 -16.19 -13.35 1.68
N HIS A 121 -16.18 -14.50 1.04
CA HIS A 121 -16.30 -15.78 1.73
C HIS A 121 -14.96 -16.46 1.98
N HIS A 122 -13.98 -16.21 1.13
CA HIS A 122 -12.63 -16.77 1.23
C HIS A 122 -11.59 -15.67 1.22
N THR A 123 -10.78 -15.62 2.27
CA THR A 123 -9.73 -14.61 2.40
C THR A 123 -8.39 -15.27 2.71
N ILE A 124 -7.34 -14.85 2.00
CA ILE A 124 -5.94 -15.17 2.28
C ILE A 124 -5.27 -13.90 2.80
N GLU A 125 -4.49 -14.03 3.87
CA GLU A 125 -3.76 -12.91 4.47
C GLU A 125 -2.25 -13.08 4.31
N THR A 126 -1.56 -11.98 4.03
CA THR A 126 -0.09 -11.92 3.98
C THR A 126 0.40 -10.61 4.61
N THR A 127 1.61 -10.61 5.13
CA THR A 127 2.26 -9.39 5.65
C THR A 127 2.98 -8.59 4.57
N SER A 128 3.15 -9.15 3.37
CA SER A 128 3.93 -8.56 2.29
C SER A 128 3.08 -8.19 1.08
N MET A 129 3.07 -6.92 0.71
CA MET A 129 2.45 -6.42 -0.52
C MET A 129 3.10 -7.05 -1.77
N GLU A 130 4.40 -7.28 -1.75
CA GLU A 130 5.13 -7.88 -2.87
C GLU A 130 4.68 -9.32 -3.10
N LEU A 131 4.55 -10.13 -2.03
CA LEU A 131 4.01 -11.49 -2.14
C LEU A 131 2.56 -11.49 -2.61
N LEU A 132 1.75 -10.53 -2.15
CA LEU A 132 0.37 -10.41 -2.58
C LEU A 132 0.27 -10.17 -4.09
N ILE A 133 1.13 -9.32 -4.65
CA ILE A 133 1.23 -9.07 -6.10
C ILE A 133 1.63 -10.37 -6.83
N GLU A 134 2.67 -11.08 -6.36
CA GLU A 134 3.11 -12.32 -7.00
C GLU A 134 2.03 -13.42 -6.91
N PHE A 135 1.31 -13.53 -5.80
CA PHE A 135 0.18 -14.46 -5.66
C PHE A 135 -0.96 -14.14 -6.65
N ALA A 136 -1.24 -12.86 -6.87
CA ALA A 136 -2.23 -12.46 -7.87
C ALA A 136 -1.77 -12.85 -9.30
N LYS A 137 -0.49 -12.67 -9.62
CA LYS A 137 0.11 -13.03 -10.92
C LYS A 137 0.02 -14.53 -11.22
N ILE A 138 0.29 -15.38 -10.22
CA ILE A 138 0.19 -16.83 -10.39
C ILE A 138 -1.25 -17.35 -10.35
N GLY A 139 -2.24 -16.49 -10.14
CA GLY A 139 -3.64 -16.88 -10.16
C GLY A 139 -4.15 -17.51 -8.87
N LEU A 140 -3.62 -17.12 -7.71
CA LEU A 140 -4.10 -17.62 -6.42
C LEU A 140 -5.43 -16.97 -5.99
N GLY A 141 -5.72 -15.77 -6.47
CA GLY A 141 -6.94 -15.04 -6.13
C GLY A 141 -6.99 -13.62 -6.65
N VAL A 142 -7.87 -12.82 -6.07
CA VAL A 142 -8.00 -11.38 -6.26
C VAL A 142 -7.21 -10.66 -5.19
N GLY A 143 -6.16 -9.96 -5.56
CA GLY A 143 -5.31 -9.22 -4.63
C GLY A 143 -5.70 -7.75 -4.51
N CYS A 144 -5.73 -7.20 -3.29
CA CYS A 144 -5.79 -5.76 -3.07
C CYS A 144 -4.37 -5.19 -3.04
N VAL A 145 -4.02 -4.37 -4.02
CA VAL A 145 -2.67 -3.85 -4.23
C VAL A 145 -2.67 -2.36 -4.50
N ILE A 146 -1.51 -1.74 -4.36
CA ILE A 146 -1.31 -0.33 -4.75
C ILE A 146 -1.10 -0.27 -6.27
N LYS A 147 -1.92 0.49 -6.98
CA LYS A 147 -1.93 0.61 -8.45
C LYS A 147 -0.58 1.01 -9.01
N GLU A 148 0.08 1.95 -8.34
CA GLU A 148 1.39 2.46 -8.73
C GLU A 148 2.48 1.36 -8.73
N PHE A 149 2.28 0.27 -7.98
CA PHE A 149 3.25 -0.84 -7.87
C PHE A 149 3.09 -1.92 -8.93
N VAL A 150 1.97 -1.93 -9.65
CA VAL A 150 1.61 -2.97 -10.63
C VAL A 150 1.35 -2.41 -12.03
N GLN A 151 1.79 -1.19 -12.30
CA GLN A 151 1.55 -0.54 -13.60
C GLN A 151 2.11 -1.33 -14.79
N GLU A 152 3.28 -1.94 -14.62
CA GLU A 152 3.89 -2.75 -15.68
C GLU A 152 3.13 -4.06 -15.92
N GLU A 153 2.67 -4.72 -14.84
CA GLU A 153 1.85 -5.92 -14.92
C GLU A 153 0.50 -5.65 -15.59
N LEU A 154 -0.12 -4.50 -15.27
CA LEU A 154 -1.36 -4.07 -15.92
C LEU A 154 -1.14 -3.78 -17.41
N LYS A 155 -0.10 -3.04 -17.77
CA LYS A 155 0.24 -2.75 -19.17
C LYS A 155 0.53 -4.00 -20.00
N LYS A 156 1.19 -4.99 -19.39
CA LYS A 156 1.52 -6.28 -20.04
C LYS A 156 0.36 -7.27 -20.03
N GLY A 157 -0.76 -6.95 -19.41
CA GLY A 157 -1.92 -7.83 -19.26
C GLY A 157 -1.66 -9.05 -18.37
N GLN A 158 -0.62 -9.03 -17.54
CA GLN A 158 -0.34 -10.07 -16.54
C GLN A 158 -1.33 -9.99 -15.38
N LEU A 159 -1.76 -8.78 -15.05
CA LEU A 159 -2.83 -8.49 -14.11
C LEU A 159 -3.92 -7.67 -14.81
N ILE A 160 -5.15 -7.88 -14.37
CA ILE A 160 -6.34 -7.11 -14.79
C ILE A 160 -6.88 -6.41 -13.55
N GLU A 161 -7.14 -5.12 -13.65
CA GLU A 161 -7.83 -4.34 -12.61
C GLU A 161 -9.31 -4.73 -12.58
N ILE A 162 -9.81 -5.07 -11.39
CA ILE A 162 -11.22 -5.40 -11.18
C ILE A 162 -12.03 -4.10 -11.09
N PRO A 163 -13.02 -3.91 -11.95
CA PRO A 163 -13.85 -2.72 -11.91
C PRO A 163 -14.69 -2.68 -10.63
N LEU A 164 -14.78 -1.51 -10.02
CA LEU A 164 -15.60 -1.24 -8.84
C LEU A 164 -16.63 -0.17 -9.18
N ASP A 165 -17.87 -0.35 -8.73
CA ASP A 165 -18.95 0.65 -8.89
C ASP A 165 -18.56 1.97 -8.21
N ILE A 166 -17.94 1.86 -7.03
CA ILE A 166 -17.42 3.00 -6.27
C ILE A 166 -15.91 2.79 -6.13
N PRO A 167 -15.09 3.64 -6.74
CA PRO A 167 -13.64 3.51 -6.65
C PRO A 167 -13.14 3.78 -5.22
N ILE A 168 -12.09 3.07 -4.82
CA ILE A 168 -11.40 3.33 -3.54
C ILE A 168 -10.76 4.72 -3.63
N HIS A 169 -10.95 5.55 -2.63
CA HIS A 169 -10.33 6.89 -2.61
C HIS A 169 -8.81 6.80 -2.56
N ARG A 170 -8.16 7.77 -3.20
CA ARG A 170 -6.70 7.89 -3.13
C ARG A 170 -6.28 8.28 -1.71
N ARG A 171 -5.14 7.75 -1.30
CA ARG A 171 -4.54 8.06 0.00
C ARG A 171 -3.22 8.78 -0.19
N GLU A 172 -2.99 9.81 0.62
CA GLU A 172 -1.72 10.52 0.65
C GLU A 172 -0.66 9.70 1.35
N ILE A 173 0.56 9.69 0.82
CA ILE A 173 1.74 9.06 1.43
C ILE A 173 2.84 10.10 1.60
N GLY A 174 3.68 9.91 2.60
CA GLY A 174 4.75 10.87 2.85
C GLY A 174 5.66 10.48 3.99
N PHE A 175 6.63 11.36 4.22
CA PHE A 175 7.50 11.28 5.38
C PHE A 175 6.82 11.91 6.59
N THR A 176 6.83 11.19 7.71
CA THR A 176 6.38 11.70 9.00
C THR A 176 7.53 11.69 9.99
N TYR A 177 7.58 12.70 10.86
CA TYR A 177 8.65 12.92 11.82
C TYR A 177 8.13 13.72 13.01
N ILE A 178 8.86 13.69 14.14
CA ILE A 178 8.53 14.50 15.32
C ILE A 178 8.83 15.97 15.00
N LYS A 179 7.85 16.87 15.16
CA LYS A 179 7.98 18.32 14.87
C LYS A 179 9.24 18.96 15.45
N LYS A 180 9.58 18.63 16.70
CA LYS A 180 10.76 19.17 17.38
C LYS A 180 12.09 18.71 16.75
N ARG A 181 12.12 17.55 16.09
CA ARG A 181 13.32 16.99 15.46
C ARG A 181 13.58 17.52 14.04
N ARG A 182 12.67 18.30 13.48
CA ARG A 182 12.85 18.97 12.19
C ARG A 182 14.13 19.82 12.13
N GLN A 183 14.57 20.34 13.26
CA GLN A 183 15.78 21.18 13.35
C GLN A 183 17.09 20.38 13.36
N GLU A 184 17.04 19.07 13.50
CA GLU A 184 18.22 18.19 13.39
C GLU A 184 18.69 18.19 11.93
N LYS A 185 19.96 18.55 11.69
CA LYS A 185 20.49 18.75 10.31
C LYS A 185 20.26 17.55 9.39
N ALA A 186 20.45 16.32 9.88
CA ALA A 186 20.23 15.11 9.07
C ALA A 186 18.76 14.93 8.67
N VAL A 187 17.84 15.16 9.60
CA VAL A 187 16.38 15.09 9.34
C VAL A 187 15.98 16.20 8.37
N GLN A 188 16.48 17.41 8.59
CA GLN A 188 16.20 18.55 7.72
C GLN A 188 16.69 18.28 6.29
N HIS A 189 17.93 17.83 6.12
CA HIS A 189 18.46 17.50 4.78
C HIS A 189 17.64 16.43 4.09
N PHE A 190 17.19 15.42 4.85
CA PHE A 190 16.38 14.34 4.27
C PHE A 190 14.99 14.80 3.82
N ILE A 191 14.34 15.66 4.58
CA ILE A 191 12.97 16.11 4.27
C ILE A 191 12.98 17.22 3.19
N ASP A 192 14.01 18.07 3.14
CA ASP A 192 14.11 19.20 2.21
C ASP A 192 14.76 18.82 0.87
N PHE A 193 15.25 17.58 0.74
CA PHE A 193 15.85 17.05 -0.48
C PHE A 193 14.81 16.78 -1.56
#